data_cbaf645dee85d51e8b0125a22e4ad0f8
#
_entry.id   cbaf645dee85d51e8b0125a22e4ad0f8
#
_cell.length_a   1.000
_cell.length_b   1.000
_cell.length_c   1.000
_cell.angle_alpha   90.00
_cell.angle_beta   90.00
_cell.angle_gamma   90.00
#
_symmetry.space_group_name_H-M   'P 1'
#
loop_
_entity.id
_entity.type
_entity.pdbx_description
1 polymer ?
#
loop_
_entity_poly.entity_id
_entity_poly.type
_entity_poly.pdbx_seq_one_letter_code
_entity_poly.pdbx_strand_id
1 'polypeptide(L)'
;HPYIGFHNPEGSNTGEYDDDCDIDERLWASAELLRTDTTHRDTYLKAFEKYSSMTHPEVSKTDFGWTDVSGMATLCLLTDPGNTCGATRKREYEQILFTEADRLIELQTKSGFELSMQPEDFVWGSNMVVCNRSMLLILASLCSEGDTASRYREAALNQLHYLLGRNALDISYVTGEGEHAFKNPHNRPTACDEIDLPMPGWVSGGPFKTPCDPAAIAAVP
;
A
#
# COMPACT_ATOMS: atom_id res chain seq x y z
N HIS A 1 -6.24 -23.93 0.70
CA HIS A 1 -4.98 -24.58 0.29
C HIS A 1 -3.98 -23.48 -0.10
N PRO A 2 -2.83 -23.33 0.59
CA PRO A 2 -1.99 -22.13 0.51
C PRO A 2 -1.26 -21.91 -0.84
N TYR A 3 -1.55 -22.66 -1.85
CA TYR A 3 -0.89 -22.58 -3.17
C TYR A 3 -1.90 -22.75 -4.32
N ILE A 4 -3.18 -22.57 -4.04
CA ILE A 4 -4.21 -22.48 -5.08
C ILE A 4 -4.66 -21.04 -5.04
N GLY A 5 -4.15 -20.24 -5.97
CA GLY A 5 -4.52 -18.86 -6.15
C GLY A 5 -6.02 -18.68 -6.36
N PHE A 6 -6.50 -17.48 -6.13
CA PHE A 6 -7.87 -17.12 -6.42
C PHE A 6 -8.03 -16.81 -7.90
N HIS A 7 -9.04 -17.41 -8.52
CA HIS A 7 -9.46 -17.09 -9.89
C HIS A 7 -10.96 -16.84 -9.92
N ASN A 8 -11.38 -15.95 -10.80
CA ASN A 8 -12.78 -15.71 -11.01
C ASN A 8 -13.51 -16.99 -11.47
N PRO A 9 -14.74 -17.24 -11.00
CA PRO A 9 -15.56 -18.34 -11.52
C PRO A 9 -15.77 -18.22 -13.03
N GLU A 10 -15.90 -19.37 -13.72
CA GLU A 10 -16.25 -19.41 -15.14
C GLU A 10 -17.53 -18.59 -15.42
N GLY A 11 -17.49 -17.76 -16.46
CA GLY A 11 -18.59 -16.86 -16.82
C GLY A 11 -18.60 -15.51 -16.09
N SER A 12 -17.60 -15.21 -15.29
CA SER A 12 -17.40 -13.88 -14.67
C SER A 12 -17.11 -12.83 -15.76
N ASN A 13 -17.81 -11.69 -15.71
CA ASN A 13 -17.61 -10.57 -16.64
C ASN A 13 -16.80 -9.42 -16.01
N THR A 14 -16.22 -9.63 -14.84
CA THR A 14 -15.33 -8.67 -14.16
C THR A 14 -13.89 -8.96 -14.51
N GLY A 15 -13.00 -7.96 -14.38
CA GLY A 15 -11.56 -8.18 -14.51
C GLY A 15 -11.08 -9.27 -13.53
N GLU A 16 -10.11 -10.04 -13.93
CA GLU A 16 -9.43 -10.97 -13.06
C GLU A 16 -8.56 -10.18 -12.08
N TYR A 17 -8.65 -10.51 -10.80
CA TYR A 17 -7.78 -10.02 -9.73
C TYR A 17 -7.08 -11.24 -9.14
N ASP A 18 -6.19 -11.81 -9.96
CA ASP A 18 -5.45 -13.01 -9.62
C ASP A 18 -4.61 -12.81 -8.39
N ASP A 19 -4.58 -13.83 -7.55
CA ASP A 19 -3.66 -13.95 -6.46
C ASP A 19 -3.19 -15.40 -6.37
N ASP A 20 -1.94 -15.63 -6.68
CA ASP A 20 -1.32 -16.95 -6.72
C ASP A 20 -0.76 -17.38 -5.34
N CYS A 21 -0.79 -16.51 -4.35
CA CYS A 21 -0.16 -16.72 -3.05
C CYS A 21 -1.02 -16.19 -1.91
N ASP A 22 -1.41 -17.04 -0.95
CA ASP A 22 -2.12 -16.63 0.26
C ASP A 22 -1.24 -16.68 1.53
N ILE A 23 0.08 -16.68 1.37
CA ILE A 23 1.02 -16.71 2.50
C ILE A 23 0.97 -15.43 3.30
N ASP A 24 0.83 -14.30 2.65
CA ASP A 24 0.79 -12.97 3.24
C ASP A 24 -0.51 -12.70 3.99
N GLU A 25 -1.69 -13.14 3.50
CA GLU A 25 -2.94 -13.11 4.26
C GLU A 25 -2.87 -14.01 5.50
N ARG A 26 -2.28 -15.21 5.37
CA ARG A 26 -2.08 -16.10 6.52
C ARG A 26 -1.11 -15.52 7.53
N LEU A 27 -0.06 -14.84 7.06
CA LEU A 27 0.87 -14.12 7.91
C LEU A 27 0.15 -13.02 8.68
N TRP A 28 -0.62 -12.17 7.98
CA TRP A 28 -1.41 -11.11 8.61
C TRP A 28 -2.46 -11.68 9.58
N ALA A 29 -3.26 -12.64 9.14
CA ALA A 29 -4.27 -13.27 10.00
C ALA A 29 -3.64 -13.88 11.26
N SER A 30 -2.49 -14.55 11.14
CA SER A 30 -1.79 -15.12 12.31
C SER A 30 -1.25 -14.05 13.27
N ALA A 31 -0.79 -12.89 12.74
CA ALA A 31 -0.36 -11.76 13.56
C ALA A 31 -1.53 -11.15 14.35
N GLU A 32 -2.69 -10.94 13.70
CA GLU A 32 -3.89 -10.40 14.36
C GLU A 32 -4.44 -11.36 15.42
N LEU A 33 -4.50 -12.66 15.13
CA LEU A 33 -4.96 -13.66 16.07
C LEU A 33 -4.00 -13.82 17.25
N LEU A 34 -2.68 -13.75 17.01
CA LEU A 34 -1.67 -13.77 18.06
C LEU A 34 -1.84 -12.60 19.04
N ARG A 35 -2.23 -11.43 18.54
CA ARG A 35 -2.48 -10.23 19.34
C ARG A 35 -3.80 -10.29 20.11
N THR A 36 -4.85 -10.87 19.53
CA THR A 36 -6.24 -10.75 20.03
C THR A 36 -6.74 -11.97 20.79
N ASP A 37 -6.30 -13.20 20.45
CA ASP A 37 -6.73 -14.44 21.10
C ASP A 37 -5.64 -14.99 22.02
N THR A 38 -5.79 -14.71 23.32
CA THR A 38 -4.87 -15.21 24.35
C THR A 38 -5.03 -16.71 24.65
N THR A 39 -6.16 -17.32 24.26
CA THR A 39 -6.49 -18.71 24.56
C THR A 39 -5.68 -19.69 23.72
N HIS A 40 -5.48 -19.37 22.43
CA HIS A 40 -4.79 -20.24 21.48
C HIS A 40 -3.45 -19.66 21.03
N ARG A 41 -2.83 -18.84 21.86
CA ARG A 41 -1.61 -18.09 21.56
C ARG A 41 -0.51 -18.95 20.95
N ASP A 42 -0.23 -20.13 21.49
CA ASP A 42 0.83 -21.01 20.97
C ASP A 42 0.55 -21.51 19.56
N THR A 43 -0.73 -21.71 19.23
CA THR A 43 -1.15 -22.10 17.89
C THR A 43 -0.88 -20.97 16.88
N TYR A 44 -1.25 -19.76 17.23
CA TYR A 44 -1.06 -18.61 16.37
C TYR A 44 0.41 -18.19 16.25
N LEU A 45 1.18 -18.32 17.33
CA LEU A 45 2.63 -18.08 17.28
C LEU A 45 3.32 -19.05 16.32
N LYS A 46 2.99 -20.36 16.38
CA LYS A 46 3.52 -21.34 15.43
C LYS A 46 3.11 -21.06 13.99
N ALA A 47 1.86 -20.63 13.77
CA ALA A 47 1.37 -20.25 12.44
C ALA A 47 2.13 -19.02 11.92
N PHE A 48 2.27 -18.01 12.76
CA PHE A 48 3.02 -16.80 12.44
C PHE A 48 4.49 -17.10 12.09
N GLU A 49 5.18 -17.89 12.91
CA GLU A 49 6.57 -18.32 12.66
C GLU A 49 6.70 -19.07 11.34
N LYS A 50 5.76 -19.98 11.07
CA LYS A 50 5.71 -20.73 9.82
C LYS A 50 5.61 -19.81 8.62
N TYR A 51 4.60 -18.93 8.58
CA TYR A 51 4.36 -18.06 7.41
C TYR A 51 5.40 -16.94 7.30
N SER A 52 5.90 -16.42 8.41
CA SER A 52 6.99 -15.43 8.43
C SER A 52 8.31 -15.98 7.88
N SER A 53 8.55 -17.29 7.99
CA SER A 53 9.75 -17.95 7.46
C SER A 53 9.63 -18.41 6.01
N MET A 54 8.41 -18.42 5.45
CA MET A 54 8.21 -18.74 4.05
C MET A 54 8.71 -17.59 3.17
N THR A 55 9.55 -17.93 2.20
CA THR A 55 10.02 -16.97 1.21
C THR A 55 9.20 -17.13 -0.06
N HIS A 56 8.53 -16.07 -0.45
CA HIS A 56 7.87 -15.93 -1.73
C HIS A 56 8.24 -14.57 -2.29
N PRO A 57 8.51 -14.42 -3.60
CA PRO A 57 8.88 -13.12 -4.19
C PRO A 57 7.89 -12.00 -3.92
N GLU A 58 6.61 -12.35 -3.72
CA GLU A 58 5.50 -11.42 -3.49
C GLU A 58 5.25 -11.09 -2.02
N VAL A 59 5.96 -11.73 -1.08
CA VAL A 59 5.81 -11.46 0.36
C VAL A 59 6.95 -10.58 0.86
N SER A 60 6.80 -9.27 0.68
CA SER A 60 7.83 -8.27 1.02
C SER A 60 7.89 -7.91 2.49
N LYS A 61 6.81 -8.13 3.25
CA LYS A 61 6.56 -7.64 4.64
C LYS A 61 6.43 -6.12 4.77
N THR A 62 6.41 -5.40 3.67
CA THR A 62 6.33 -3.93 3.62
C THR A 62 5.32 -3.42 2.61
N ASP A 63 4.69 -4.28 1.83
CA ASP A 63 3.63 -3.91 0.90
C ASP A 63 2.24 -4.00 1.56
N PHE A 64 1.30 -3.23 1.00
CA PHE A 64 -0.10 -3.13 1.43
C PHE A 64 -1.03 -3.21 0.20
N GLY A 65 -0.54 -3.74 -0.91
CA GLY A 65 -1.27 -3.92 -2.15
C GLY A 65 -2.26 -5.10 -2.08
N TRP A 66 -3.01 -5.33 -3.14
CA TRP A 66 -3.93 -6.47 -3.17
C TRP A 66 -3.22 -7.81 -3.41
N THR A 67 -2.05 -7.81 -4.02
CA THR A 67 -1.24 -9.02 -4.29
C THR A 67 -0.21 -9.30 -3.19
N ASP A 68 0.01 -8.36 -2.28
CA ASP A 68 0.87 -8.52 -1.10
C ASP A 68 0.36 -7.64 0.03
N VAL A 69 -0.32 -8.25 1.00
CA VAL A 69 -0.81 -7.60 2.22
C VAL A 69 0.10 -7.84 3.42
N SER A 70 1.28 -8.40 3.22
CA SER A 70 2.21 -8.78 4.30
C SER A 70 2.65 -7.61 5.19
N GLY A 71 2.65 -6.38 4.67
CA GLY A 71 2.87 -5.17 5.44
C GLY A 71 1.86 -4.96 6.57
N MET A 72 0.64 -5.50 6.43
CA MET A 72 -0.39 -5.47 7.49
C MET A 72 0.04 -6.29 8.70
N ALA A 73 0.77 -7.40 8.51
CA ALA A 73 1.36 -8.13 9.63
C ALA A 73 2.44 -7.30 10.34
N THR A 74 3.27 -6.60 9.58
CA THR A 74 4.29 -5.69 10.11
C THR A 74 3.64 -4.57 10.92
N LEU A 75 2.60 -3.92 10.38
CA LEU A 75 1.82 -2.90 11.08
C LEU A 75 1.23 -3.46 12.39
N CYS A 76 0.58 -4.63 12.33
CA CYS A 76 0.00 -5.29 13.50
C CYS A 76 1.03 -5.52 14.61
N LEU A 77 2.21 -6.06 14.26
CA LEU A 77 3.26 -6.38 15.23
C LEU A 77 3.90 -5.13 15.85
N LEU A 78 4.19 -4.13 15.03
CA LEU A 78 4.92 -2.94 15.49
C LEU A 78 4.02 -1.98 16.29
N THR A 79 2.72 -2.03 16.06
CA THR A 79 1.73 -1.24 16.83
C THR A 79 1.14 -1.99 18.02
N ASP A 80 1.53 -3.25 18.25
CA ASP A 80 1.04 -4.03 19.37
C ASP A 80 1.68 -3.58 20.70
N PRO A 81 0.92 -2.94 21.62
CA PRO A 81 1.45 -2.49 22.91
C PRO A 81 1.83 -3.66 23.84
N GLY A 82 1.23 -4.83 23.61
CA GLY A 82 1.51 -6.05 24.39
C GLY A 82 2.81 -6.75 23.97
N ASN A 83 3.40 -6.36 22.83
CA ASN A 83 4.58 -7.01 22.26
C ASN A 83 4.45 -8.54 22.24
N THR A 84 3.29 -9.04 21.81
CA THR A 84 2.91 -10.46 21.88
C THR A 84 3.81 -11.36 21.04
N CYS A 85 4.43 -10.84 19.98
CA CYS A 85 5.41 -11.57 19.16
C CYS A 85 6.80 -11.69 19.81
N GLY A 86 7.07 -10.95 20.88
CA GLY A 86 8.34 -10.92 21.60
C GLY A 86 9.36 -9.94 20.99
N ALA A 87 10.28 -9.47 21.85
CA ALA A 87 11.21 -8.38 21.51
C ALA A 87 12.17 -8.70 20.36
N THR A 88 12.55 -9.96 20.18
CA THR A 88 13.44 -10.36 19.08
C THR A 88 12.73 -10.20 17.74
N ARG A 89 11.52 -10.71 17.62
CA ARG A 89 10.72 -10.64 16.41
C ARG A 89 10.37 -9.19 16.06
N LYS A 90 9.98 -8.42 17.07
CA LYS A 90 9.71 -6.98 16.89
C LYS A 90 10.90 -6.27 16.27
N ARG A 91 12.12 -6.49 16.77
CA ARG A 91 13.34 -5.88 16.20
C ARG A 91 13.63 -6.32 14.77
N GLU A 92 13.36 -7.57 14.41
CA GLU A 92 13.50 -8.05 13.03
C GLU A 92 12.58 -7.27 12.09
N TYR A 93 11.33 -7.08 12.48
CA TYR A 93 10.36 -6.33 11.68
C TYR A 93 10.62 -4.81 11.66
N GLU A 94 11.12 -4.24 12.76
CA GLU A 94 11.63 -2.86 12.78
C GLU A 94 12.78 -2.67 11.78
N GLN A 95 13.71 -3.62 11.70
CA GLN A 95 14.81 -3.55 10.75
C GLN A 95 14.33 -3.62 9.30
N ILE A 96 13.37 -4.48 8.99
CA ILE A 96 12.74 -4.57 7.66
C ILE A 96 12.07 -3.24 7.32
N LEU A 97 11.25 -2.71 8.22
CA LEU A 97 10.56 -1.43 8.07
C LEU A 97 11.53 -0.29 7.78
N PHE A 98 12.57 -0.12 8.60
CA PHE A 98 13.53 0.99 8.44
C PHE A 98 14.37 0.86 7.18
N THR A 99 14.74 -0.36 6.79
CA THR A 99 15.47 -0.59 5.53
C THR A 99 14.64 -0.13 4.33
N GLU A 100 13.36 -0.48 4.30
CA GLU A 100 12.47 -0.05 3.23
C GLU A 100 12.16 1.45 3.30
N ALA A 101 11.91 2.01 4.50
CA ALA A 101 11.66 3.44 4.66
C ALA A 101 12.85 4.30 4.19
N ASP A 102 14.09 3.89 4.49
CA ASP A 102 15.29 4.58 4.01
C ASP A 102 15.43 4.48 2.49
N ARG A 103 15.11 3.33 1.89
CA ARG A 103 15.07 3.16 0.43
C ARG A 103 14.03 4.11 -0.22
N LEU A 104 12.85 4.25 0.39
CA LEU A 104 11.81 5.15 -0.10
C LEU A 104 12.25 6.63 -0.05
N ILE A 105 12.97 7.04 1.00
CA ILE A 105 13.55 8.38 1.07
C ILE A 105 14.62 8.58 -0.01
N GLU A 106 15.46 7.57 -0.26
CA GLU A 106 16.44 7.65 -1.34
C GLU A 106 15.78 7.85 -2.71
N LEU A 107 14.65 7.21 -2.98
CA LEU A 107 13.87 7.45 -4.20
C LEU A 107 13.38 8.89 -4.31
N GLN A 108 12.92 9.50 -3.20
CA GLN A 108 12.50 10.90 -3.19
C GLN A 108 13.61 11.84 -3.62
N THR A 109 14.85 11.60 -3.21
CA THR A 109 15.99 12.46 -3.60
C THR A 109 16.28 12.45 -5.10
N LYS A 110 15.81 11.42 -5.81
CA LYS A 110 15.98 11.26 -7.26
C LYS A 110 14.78 11.77 -8.06
N SER A 111 13.69 12.14 -7.37
CA SER A 111 12.44 12.61 -7.98
C SER A 111 12.34 14.13 -7.90
N GLY A 112 12.06 14.79 -9.02
CA GLY A 112 11.78 16.25 -9.05
C GLY A 112 10.52 16.65 -8.29
N PHE A 113 9.65 15.70 -7.94
CA PHE A 113 8.43 15.90 -7.16
C PHE A 113 8.55 15.36 -5.73
N GLU A 114 9.75 14.96 -5.30
CA GLU A 114 9.99 14.33 -4.00
C GLU A 114 9.06 13.13 -3.74
N LEU A 115 8.88 12.31 -4.78
CA LEU A 115 8.01 11.14 -4.77
C LEU A 115 8.84 9.86 -4.56
N SER A 116 8.40 8.99 -3.68
CA SER A 116 9.01 7.68 -3.42
C SER A 116 8.62 6.65 -4.49
N MET A 117 8.74 6.99 -5.77
CA MET A 117 8.35 6.15 -6.90
C MET A 117 9.48 6.13 -7.93
N GLN A 118 9.61 5.01 -8.60
CA GLN A 118 10.42 4.83 -9.81
C GLN A 118 9.52 4.54 -11.01
N PRO A 119 10.01 4.63 -12.25
CA PRO A 119 9.16 4.46 -13.43
C PRO A 119 8.37 3.15 -13.48
N GLU A 120 8.90 2.08 -12.90
CA GLU A 120 8.29 0.75 -12.86
C GLU A 120 7.07 0.68 -11.93
N ASP A 121 7.00 1.57 -10.94
CA ASP A 121 5.93 1.63 -9.94
C ASP A 121 4.64 2.29 -10.48
N PHE A 122 4.69 2.93 -11.66
CA PHE A 122 3.53 3.51 -12.31
C PHE A 122 2.70 2.43 -13.00
N VAL A 123 2.21 1.50 -12.19
CA VAL A 123 1.28 0.44 -12.58
C VAL A 123 -0.17 0.95 -12.55
N TRP A 124 -1.12 0.14 -12.99
CA TRP A 124 -2.53 0.44 -12.79
C TRP A 124 -2.83 0.62 -11.29
N GLY A 125 -3.41 1.75 -10.93
CA GLY A 125 -3.62 2.07 -9.50
C GLY A 125 -2.38 2.66 -8.80
N SER A 126 -1.46 3.32 -9.50
CA SER A 126 -0.20 3.85 -8.96
C SER A 126 -0.36 4.77 -7.74
N ASN A 127 -1.48 5.50 -7.62
CA ASN A 127 -1.75 6.30 -6.42
C ASN A 127 -1.98 5.43 -5.17
N MET A 128 -2.42 4.18 -5.31
CA MET A 128 -2.44 3.23 -4.21
C MET A 128 -1.00 2.96 -3.72
N VAL A 129 -0.05 2.76 -4.64
CA VAL A 129 1.37 2.58 -4.27
C VAL A 129 1.90 3.79 -3.52
N VAL A 130 1.56 5.02 -3.96
CA VAL A 130 1.91 6.27 -3.26
C VAL A 130 1.34 6.28 -1.84
N CYS A 131 0.06 5.94 -1.67
CA CYS A 131 -0.60 5.87 -0.36
C CYS A 131 0.05 4.82 0.55
N ASN A 132 0.33 3.62 0.03
CA ASN A 132 0.93 2.53 0.77
C ASN A 132 2.34 2.89 1.27
N ARG A 133 3.14 3.55 0.43
CA ARG A 133 4.48 4.04 0.81
C ARG A 133 4.41 5.16 1.84
N SER A 134 3.40 6.05 1.75
CA SER A 134 3.15 7.04 2.80
C SER A 134 2.81 6.36 4.13
N MET A 135 1.97 5.33 4.12
CA MET A 135 1.58 4.59 5.32
C MET A 135 2.79 3.90 5.97
N LEU A 136 3.68 3.27 5.16
CA LEU A 136 4.92 2.68 5.65
C LEU A 136 5.85 3.72 6.31
N LEU A 137 6.02 4.89 5.68
CA LEU A 137 6.82 5.99 6.22
C LEU A 137 6.23 6.55 7.52
N ILE A 138 4.90 6.63 7.64
CA ILE A 138 4.22 6.99 8.89
C ILE A 138 4.52 5.96 9.97
N LEU A 139 4.42 4.65 9.66
CA LEU A 139 4.75 3.60 10.61
C LEU A 139 6.20 3.69 11.07
N ALA A 140 7.14 3.93 10.14
CA ALA A 140 8.55 4.14 10.49
C ALA A 140 8.74 5.37 11.40
N SER A 141 8.00 6.45 11.18
CA SER A 141 7.99 7.63 12.07
C SER A 141 7.49 7.29 13.47
N LEU A 142 6.43 6.48 13.58
CA LEU A 142 5.86 6.06 14.86
C LEU A 142 6.80 5.11 15.65
N CYS A 143 7.64 4.37 14.96
CA CYS A 143 8.65 3.47 15.54
C CYS A 143 10.00 4.14 15.80
N SER A 144 10.12 5.45 15.57
CA SER A 144 11.35 6.22 15.69
C SER A 144 11.17 7.40 16.64
N GLU A 145 12.28 8.08 16.98
CA GLU A 145 12.27 9.26 17.82
C GLU A 145 13.11 10.41 17.20
N GLY A 146 12.89 11.62 17.67
CA GLY A 146 13.68 12.80 17.33
C GLY A 146 13.72 13.10 15.83
N ASP A 147 14.90 13.42 15.32
CA ASP A 147 15.10 13.80 13.91
C ASP A 147 14.78 12.68 12.93
N THR A 148 15.00 11.44 13.32
CA THR A 148 14.68 10.26 12.49
C THR A 148 13.17 10.15 12.27
N ALA A 149 12.39 10.28 13.33
CA ALA A 149 10.92 10.27 13.22
C ALA A 149 10.40 11.44 12.37
N SER A 150 11.01 12.62 12.51
CA SER A 150 10.66 13.82 11.74
C SER A 150 10.96 13.63 10.26
N ARG A 151 12.12 13.03 9.92
CA ARG A 151 12.52 12.73 8.54
C ARG A 151 11.53 11.77 7.84
N TYR A 152 11.10 10.71 8.52
CA TYR A 152 10.11 9.78 7.96
C TYR A 152 8.75 10.43 7.77
N ARG A 153 8.32 11.25 8.73
CA ARG A 153 7.05 11.99 8.63
C ARG A 153 7.04 13.00 7.49
N GLU A 154 8.13 13.73 7.30
CA GLU A 154 8.28 14.67 6.18
C GLU A 154 8.22 13.93 4.84
N ALA A 155 8.93 12.80 4.75
CA ALA A 155 8.89 11.94 3.58
C ALA A 155 7.47 11.40 3.28
N ALA A 156 6.69 11.06 4.30
CA ALA A 156 5.29 10.65 4.14
C ALA A 156 4.41 11.82 3.65
N LEU A 157 4.61 13.04 4.17
CA LEU A 157 3.90 14.23 3.72
C LEU A 157 4.20 14.55 2.25
N ASN A 158 5.40 14.28 1.78
CA ASN A 158 5.75 14.46 0.37
C ASN A 158 4.89 13.60 -0.55
N GLN A 159 4.49 12.40 -0.14
CA GLN A 159 3.56 11.57 -0.91
C GLN A 159 2.17 12.21 -0.96
N LEU A 160 1.69 12.78 0.15
CA LEU A 160 0.41 13.50 0.18
C LEU A 160 0.46 14.76 -0.71
N HIS A 161 1.55 15.51 -0.68
CA HIS A 161 1.71 16.68 -1.56
C HIS A 161 1.65 16.30 -3.04
N TYR A 162 2.21 15.15 -3.42
CA TYR A 162 2.09 14.64 -4.79
C TYR A 162 0.61 14.37 -5.15
N LEU A 163 -0.14 13.72 -4.28
CA LEU A 163 -1.57 13.45 -4.51
C LEU A 163 -2.40 14.73 -4.60
N LEU A 164 -2.01 15.79 -3.91
CA LEU A 164 -2.72 17.07 -3.86
C LEU A 164 -2.25 18.11 -4.89
N GLY A 165 -1.41 17.71 -5.86
CA GLY A 165 -1.08 18.60 -7.01
C GLY A 165 0.42 18.78 -7.27
N ARG A 166 1.33 18.41 -6.36
CA ARG A 166 2.77 18.47 -6.62
C ARG A 166 3.21 17.33 -7.55
N ASN A 167 2.67 17.32 -8.76
CA ASN A 167 2.91 16.32 -9.79
C ASN A 167 3.03 16.98 -11.18
N ALA A 168 3.41 16.20 -12.17
CA ALA A 168 3.66 16.71 -13.53
C ALA A 168 2.41 17.28 -14.24
N LEU A 169 1.21 16.99 -13.75
CA LEU A 169 -0.05 17.44 -14.36
C LEU A 169 -0.65 18.66 -13.64
N ASP A 170 -0.10 19.07 -12.48
CA ASP A 170 -0.67 20.11 -11.62
C ASP A 170 -2.15 19.81 -11.24
N ILE A 171 -2.46 18.53 -11.04
CA ILE A 171 -3.82 18.06 -10.74
C ILE A 171 -3.84 17.44 -9.34
N SER A 172 -4.80 17.84 -8.52
CA SER A 172 -5.12 17.06 -7.32
C SER A 172 -5.81 15.76 -7.74
N TYR A 173 -5.23 14.64 -7.32
CA TYR A 173 -5.81 13.31 -7.52
C TYR A 173 -6.91 12.98 -6.49
N VAL A 174 -7.35 13.98 -5.71
CA VAL A 174 -8.42 13.85 -4.72
C VAL A 174 -9.58 14.77 -5.13
N THR A 175 -10.76 14.20 -5.35
CA THR A 175 -11.93 14.99 -5.75
C THR A 175 -12.30 16.02 -4.70
N GLY A 176 -12.59 17.24 -5.14
CA GLY A 176 -13.00 18.33 -4.25
C GLY A 176 -11.89 18.96 -3.41
N GLU A 177 -10.65 18.47 -3.53
CA GLU A 177 -9.50 18.99 -2.81
C GLU A 177 -8.54 19.73 -3.76
N GLY A 178 -8.21 20.98 -3.44
CA GLY A 178 -7.35 21.85 -4.24
C GLY A 178 -8.07 22.52 -5.42
N GLU A 179 -7.37 23.44 -6.09
CA GLU A 179 -7.95 24.26 -7.17
C GLU A 179 -8.15 23.46 -8.47
N HIS A 180 -7.25 22.52 -8.77
CA HIS A 180 -7.25 21.69 -9.97
C HIS A 180 -7.58 20.23 -9.64
N ALA A 181 -8.64 19.98 -8.86
CA ALA A 181 -9.08 18.63 -8.55
C ALA A 181 -9.69 17.94 -9.78
N PHE A 182 -9.39 16.64 -9.99
CA PHE A 182 -10.05 15.87 -11.02
C PHE A 182 -11.55 15.71 -10.72
N LYS A 183 -12.39 15.61 -11.78
CA LYS A 183 -13.85 15.72 -11.66
C LYS A 183 -14.61 14.47 -12.07
N ASN A 184 -13.98 13.53 -12.75
CA ASN A 184 -14.67 12.37 -13.33
C ASN A 184 -14.10 11.06 -12.78
N PRO A 185 -14.34 10.71 -11.49
CA PRO A 185 -13.94 9.42 -10.96
C PRO A 185 -14.72 8.29 -11.64
N HIS A 186 -14.07 7.15 -11.86
CA HIS A 186 -14.76 5.95 -12.30
C HIS A 186 -15.58 5.36 -11.14
N ASN A 187 -16.69 6.02 -10.82
CA ASN A 187 -17.59 5.66 -9.73
C ASN A 187 -19.04 5.73 -10.21
N ARG A 188 -19.72 4.58 -10.25
CA ARG A 188 -21.09 4.49 -10.78
C ARG A 188 -22.11 5.35 -10.04
N PRO A 189 -22.13 5.39 -8.68
CA PRO A 189 -23.03 6.30 -7.97
C PRO A 189 -22.86 7.75 -8.40
N THR A 190 -21.62 8.26 -8.41
CA THR A 190 -21.32 9.64 -8.84
C THR A 190 -21.72 9.91 -10.30
N ALA A 191 -21.63 8.91 -11.17
CA ALA A 191 -22.02 9.07 -12.57
C ALA A 191 -23.54 9.02 -12.81
N CYS A 192 -24.33 8.60 -11.83
CA CYS A 192 -25.78 8.35 -11.95
C CYS A 192 -26.65 9.20 -11.01
N ASP A 193 -26.04 10.08 -10.20
CA ASP A 193 -26.78 10.86 -9.17
C ASP A 193 -27.27 12.22 -9.66
N GLU A 194 -27.08 12.53 -10.96
CA GLU A 194 -27.47 13.82 -11.59
C GLU A 194 -26.78 15.06 -10.97
N ILE A 195 -25.68 14.87 -10.22
CA ILE A 195 -24.89 15.92 -9.63
C ILE A 195 -23.61 16.11 -10.47
N ASP A 196 -23.35 17.32 -10.95
CA ASP A 196 -22.21 17.62 -11.83
C ASP A 196 -20.85 17.42 -11.16
N LEU A 197 -20.77 17.62 -9.86
CA LEU A 197 -19.51 17.49 -9.11
C LEU A 197 -19.45 16.15 -8.36
N PRO A 198 -18.32 15.45 -8.41
CA PRO A 198 -18.16 14.21 -7.67
C PRO A 198 -18.16 14.44 -6.16
N MET A 199 -18.52 13.42 -5.41
CA MET A 199 -18.36 13.41 -3.96
C MET A 199 -16.87 13.73 -3.62
N PRO A 200 -16.60 14.68 -2.72
CA PRO A 200 -15.24 14.99 -2.30
C PRO A 200 -14.54 13.81 -1.62
N GLY A 201 -13.22 13.73 -1.77
CA GLY A 201 -12.39 12.75 -1.06
C GLY A 201 -12.13 11.44 -1.82
N TRP A 202 -12.62 11.27 -3.06
CA TRP A 202 -12.23 10.13 -3.89
C TRP A 202 -10.82 10.31 -4.42
N VAL A 203 -9.96 9.30 -4.24
CA VAL A 203 -8.61 9.27 -4.80
C VAL A 203 -8.66 8.57 -6.16
N SER A 204 -8.11 9.20 -7.20
CA SER A 204 -8.01 8.57 -8.53
C SER A 204 -6.97 7.45 -8.52
N GLY A 205 -7.11 6.48 -9.45
CA GLY A 205 -6.13 5.41 -9.63
C GLY A 205 -4.72 5.88 -9.94
N GLY A 206 -4.59 7.08 -10.50
CA GLY A 206 -3.30 7.71 -10.80
C GLY A 206 -2.77 7.38 -12.20
N PRO A 207 -1.59 7.94 -12.55
CA PRO A 207 -0.95 7.71 -13.84
C PRO A 207 -0.55 6.25 -14.02
N PHE A 208 -0.71 5.74 -15.23
CA PHE A 208 -0.34 4.39 -15.61
C PHE A 208 0.66 4.43 -16.80
N LYS A 209 1.78 3.75 -16.65
CA LYS A 209 2.87 3.74 -17.63
C LYS A 209 2.48 3.05 -18.94
N THR A 210 1.66 2.00 -18.87
CA THR A 210 1.25 1.21 -20.02
C THR A 210 -0.20 1.50 -20.36
N PRO A 211 -0.50 2.09 -21.54
CA PRO A 211 -1.88 2.35 -21.93
C PRO A 211 -2.68 1.04 -21.97
N CYS A 212 -3.84 1.02 -21.34
CA CYS A 212 -4.68 -0.17 -21.21
C CYS A 212 -6.04 -0.06 -21.93
N ASP A 213 -6.40 1.10 -22.44
CA ASP A 213 -7.63 1.29 -23.21
C ASP A 213 -7.32 1.69 -24.68
N PRO A 214 -8.25 1.42 -25.63
CA PRO A 214 -8.01 1.68 -27.04
C PRO A 214 -7.71 3.15 -27.38
N ALA A 215 -8.30 4.09 -26.66
CA ALA A 215 -8.07 5.53 -26.90
C ALA A 215 -6.69 5.95 -26.41
N ALA A 216 -6.27 5.48 -25.23
CA ALA A 216 -4.93 5.71 -24.70
C ALA A 216 -3.85 5.06 -25.59
N ILE A 217 -4.07 3.82 -26.05
CA ILE A 217 -3.15 3.13 -26.99
C ILE A 217 -3.00 3.91 -28.30
N ALA A 218 -4.10 4.43 -28.83
CA ALA A 218 -4.07 5.22 -30.07
C ALA A 218 -3.41 6.60 -29.92
N ALA A 219 -3.31 7.13 -28.72
CA ALA A 219 -2.69 8.43 -28.43
C ALA A 219 -1.18 8.36 -28.20
N VAL A 220 -0.61 7.16 -28.06
CA VAL A 220 0.86 6.99 -27.94
C VAL A 220 1.49 7.12 -29.31
N PRO A 221 2.44 8.06 -29.52
CA PRO A 221 3.10 8.29 -30.80
C PRO A 221 4.01 7.14 -31.22
#